data_4390b12d8668de20579bccb9f40fcd2f
#
_entry.id   4390b12d8668de20579bccb9f40fcd2f
#
_cell.length_a   1.000
_cell.length_b   1.000
_cell.length_c   1.000
_cell.angle_alpha   90.00
_cell.angle_beta   90.00
_cell.angle_gamma   90.00
#
_symmetry.space_group_name_H-M   'P 1'
#
loop_
_entity.id
_entity.type
_entity.pdbx_description
1 polymer ?
#
loop_
_entity_poly.entity_id
_entity_poly.type
_entity_poly.pdbx_seq_one_letter_code
_entity_poly.pdbx_strand_id
1 'polypeptide(L)'
;DKQRFELYAIGAPQRHGQNLYKQNIATYSQELAGSIDGYNDSAYVSGEKFETEAGRFYNQNVAPVDPSYKGKQYFYMYGDKTQDRYDPNFLNERENFFHKPLVNLNHFYDINDDMRLSSVAYWSGGSGGGTGTYGSVSRTPAIEGNPWYASSPWTWDWNAEIAQNSANVDSAFSDTENRSTGILRNSINRQNTYGLISKLNYDVSDELELQVGIDWRTAGIEHAREVRDLLGGDYYVDFADKNAPDGKKVGLGDIIAYHNETTVDWFGAFLQGKYEMDKMSLYGMGGISTIGYTYKDHFSVEKELVEAD
;
A
#
# COMPACT_ATOMS: atom_id res chain seq x y z
N ASP A 1 -40.62 -14.06 -13.14
CA ASP A 1 -40.26 -13.77 -11.74
C ASP A 1 -40.07 -12.27 -11.56
N LYS A 2 -40.77 -11.67 -10.59
CA LYS A 2 -40.69 -10.23 -10.32
C LYS A 2 -39.41 -9.79 -9.61
N GLN A 3 -38.65 -10.73 -9.08
CA GLN A 3 -37.39 -10.43 -8.34
C GLN A 3 -36.26 -11.29 -8.84
N ARG A 4 -35.06 -10.67 -8.92
CA ARG A 4 -33.79 -11.32 -9.28
C ARG A 4 -32.68 -10.87 -8.33
N PHE A 5 -31.93 -11.82 -7.85
CA PHE A 5 -30.72 -11.59 -7.05
C PHE A 5 -29.49 -12.10 -7.79
N GLU A 6 -28.41 -11.33 -7.74
CA GLU A 6 -27.12 -11.71 -8.33
C GLU A 6 -26.02 -11.44 -7.32
N LEU A 7 -25.19 -12.46 -7.06
CA LEU A 7 -24.04 -12.36 -6.17
C LEU A 7 -22.75 -12.40 -7.00
N TYR A 8 -21.88 -11.41 -6.80
CA TYR A 8 -20.56 -11.35 -7.39
C TYR A 8 -19.50 -11.30 -6.30
N ALA A 9 -18.43 -12.08 -6.46
CA ALA A 9 -17.28 -12.05 -5.59
C ALA A 9 -15.99 -12.11 -6.42
N ILE A 10 -15.08 -11.20 -6.17
CA ILE A 10 -13.78 -11.12 -6.85
C ILE A 10 -12.70 -10.97 -5.80
N GLY A 11 -11.60 -11.71 -5.95
CA GLY A 11 -10.38 -11.57 -5.16
C GLY A 11 -9.17 -11.61 -6.06
N ALA A 12 -8.16 -10.79 -5.76
CA ALA A 12 -6.95 -10.67 -6.56
C ALA A 12 -5.73 -10.47 -5.65
N PRO A 13 -5.27 -11.52 -4.91
CA PRO A 13 -4.03 -11.42 -4.14
C PRO A 13 -2.84 -11.30 -5.09
N GLN A 14 -1.95 -10.36 -4.78
CA GLN A 14 -0.78 -10.06 -5.59
C GLN A 14 0.43 -9.74 -4.71
N ARG A 15 1.61 -10.21 -5.13
CA ARG A 15 2.91 -9.80 -4.59
C ARG A 15 3.93 -9.76 -5.73
N HIS A 16 4.70 -8.68 -5.81
CA HIS A 16 5.76 -8.53 -6.81
C HIS A 16 6.89 -7.65 -6.31
N GLY A 17 8.10 -7.90 -6.81
CA GLY A 17 9.26 -7.03 -6.62
C GLY A 17 9.17 -5.78 -7.48
N GLN A 18 9.82 -4.71 -7.02
CA GLN A 18 9.90 -3.43 -7.73
C GLN A 18 11.35 -3.02 -7.94
N ASN A 19 11.61 -2.25 -9.00
CA ASN A 19 12.85 -1.51 -9.20
C ASN A 19 12.49 -0.02 -9.23
N LEU A 20 12.71 0.68 -8.11
CA LEU A 20 12.24 2.06 -7.91
C LEU A 20 13.35 3.10 -8.09
N TYR A 21 14.61 2.71 -8.04
CA TYR A 21 15.70 3.65 -8.16
C TYR A 21 15.98 3.98 -9.63
N LYS A 22 16.00 5.26 -9.94
CA LYS A 22 16.46 5.71 -11.25
C LYS A 22 17.96 5.51 -11.33
N GLN A 23 18.41 4.86 -12.41
CA GLN A 23 19.80 4.60 -12.69
C GLN A 23 20.18 5.24 -14.02
N ASN A 24 21.48 5.54 -14.18
CA ASN A 24 22.01 5.84 -15.50
C ASN A 24 21.91 4.60 -16.39
N ILE A 25 21.55 4.79 -17.65
CA ILE A 25 21.42 3.67 -18.59
C ILE A 25 22.73 2.89 -18.75
N ALA A 26 23.89 3.56 -18.61
CA ALA A 26 25.20 2.92 -18.64
C ALA A 26 25.39 1.90 -17.49
N THR A 27 24.62 1.99 -16.41
CA THR A 27 24.59 0.95 -15.36
C THR A 27 24.14 -0.39 -15.91
N TYR A 28 23.24 -0.39 -16.89
CA TYR A 28 22.67 -1.58 -17.51
C TYR A 28 23.43 -1.99 -18.78
N SER A 29 23.87 -1.02 -19.61
CA SER A 29 24.65 -1.21 -20.81
C SER A 29 25.36 0.08 -21.26
N GLN A 30 26.66 0.06 -21.28
CA GLN A 30 27.48 1.18 -21.79
C GLN A 30 27.36 1.30 -23.32
N GLU A 31 27.28 0.17 -24.04
CA GLU A 31 27.05 0.16 -25.48
C GLU A 31 25.75 0.89 -25.85
N LEU A 32 24.66 0.56 -25.17
CA LEU A 32 23.39 1.23 -25.40
C LEU A 32 23.46 2.71 -25.03
N ALA A 33 24.08 3.05 -23.90
CA ALA A 33 24.23 4.44 -23.48
C ALA A 33 25.00 5.26 -24.53
N GLY A 34 26.10 4.72 -25.05
CA GLY A 34 26.91 5.38 -26.09
C GLY A 34 26.21 5.52 -27.44
N SER A 35 25.15 4.75 -27.70
CA SER A 35 24.36 4.83 -28.94
C SER A 35 23.27 5.92 -28.91
N ILE A 36 23.02 6.55 -27.72
CA ILE A 36 22.00 7.57 -27.55
C ILE A 36 22.57 8.95 -27.90
N ASP A 37 21.93 9.63 -28.85
CA ASP A 37 22.29 10.98 -29.25
C ASP A 37 22.26 11.94 -28.03
N GLY A 38 23.37 12.67 -27.83
CA GLY A 38 23.50 13.62 -26.72
C GLY A 38 23.75 13.00 -25.34
N TYR A 39 23.96 11.68 -25.26
CA TYR A 39 24.38 11.07 -24.00
C TYR A 39 25.73 11.64 -23.55
N ASN A 40 25.78 12.10 -22.31
CA ASN A 40 27.00 12.64 -21.70
C ASN A 40 27.36 11.83 -20.45
N ASP A 41 28.32 10.95 -20.57
CA ASP A 41 28.82 10.08 -19.50
C ASP A 41 29.55 10.85 -18.39
N SER A 42 30.20 11.97 -18.73
CA SER A 42 30.98 12.78 -17.79
C SER A 42 30.11 13.66 -16.87
N ALA A 43 28.86 13.93 -17.25
CA ALA A 43 27.95 14.74 -16.44
C ALA A 43 27.42 13.98 -15.21
N TYR A 44 27.63 12.68 -15.14
CA TYR A 44 26.95 11.81 -14.18
C TYR A 44 27.77 11.55 -12.90
N VAL A 45 29.07 11.57 -12.95
CA VAL A 45 29.98 11.19 -11.86
C VAL A 45 31.00 12.29 -11.58
N SER A 46 30.57 13.51 -11.25
CA SER A 46 31.45 14.59 -10.80
C SER A 46 32.80 14.72 -11.60
N GLY A 47 32.74 14.46 -12.92
CA GLY A 47 33.90 14.52 -13.80
C GLY A 47 34.65 13.20 -13.98
N GLU A 48 34.25 12.11 -13.35
CA GLU A 48 34.76 10.77 -13.58
C GLU A 48 33.88 9.99 -14.55
N LYS A 49 34.47 9.27 -15.48
CA LYS A 49 33.77 8.45 -16.45
C LYS A 49 33.14 7.25 -15.73
N PHE A 50 31.89 6.98 -16.03
CA PHE A 50 31.19 5.77 -15.57
C PHE A 50 31.73 4.54 -16.37
N GLU A 51 32.71 3.82 -15.83
CA GLU A 51 33.49 2.83 -16.56
C GLU A 51 32.94 1.40 -16.49
N THR A 52 32.02 1.11 -15.58
CA THR A 52 31.59 -0.26 -15.32
C THR A 52 30.07 -0.38 -15.34
N GLU A 53 29.57 -1.47 -15.98
CA GLU A 53 28.17 -1.80 -15.98
C GLU A 53 27.86 -2.96 -15.01
N ALA A 54 26.72 -2.88 -14.34
CA ALA A 54 26.20 -3.94 -13.50
C ALA A 54 25.34 -4.96 -14.30
N GLY A 55 25.10 -4.64 -15.57
CA GLY A 55 24.36 -5.50 -16.50
C GLY A 55 22.86 -5.33 -16.45
N ARG A 56 22.19 -5.84 -17.47
CA ARG A 56 20.74 -5.62 -17.72
C ARG A 56 19.81 -6.18 -16.65
N PHE A 57 20.28 -7.09 -15.81
CA PHE A 57 19.49 -7.70 -14.74
C PHE A 57 19.69 -7.03 -13.39
N TYR A 58 20.52 -5.99 -13.33
CA TYR A 58 20.76 -5.28 -12.10
C TYR A 58 19.47 -4.66 -11.56
N ASN A 59 19.21 -4.95 -10.28
CA ASN A 59 18.13 -4.33 -9.51
C ASN A 59 18.68 -3.97 -8.14
N GLN A 60 18.80 -2.69 -7.85
CA GLN A 60 19.35 -2.16 -6.63
C GLN A 60 18.58 -2.60 -5.37
N ASN A 61 17.30 -2.96 -5.53
CA ASN A 61 16.45 -3.39 -4.43
C ASN A 61 16.62 -4.86 -4.04
N VAL A 62 17.32 -5.66 -4.87
CA VAL A 62 17.53 -7.10 -4.63
C VAL A 62 19.01 -7.37 -4.45
N ALA A 63 19.37 -7.94 -3.30
CA ALA A 63 20.77 -8.25 -2.98
C ALA A 63 20.92 -9.66 -2.40
N PRO A 64 22.09 -10.29 -2.57
CA PRO A 64 22.39 -11.57 -1.96
C PRO A 64 22.34 -11.51 -0.44
N VAL A 65 21.92 -12.62 0.16
CA VAL A 65 21.96 -12.84 1.59
C VAL A 65 22.43 -14.27 1.87
N ASP A 66 23.22 -14.46 2.92
CA ASP A 66 23.69 -15.79 3.30
C ASP A 66 22.49 -16.71 3.59
N PRO A 67 22.39 -17.87 2.93
CA PRO A 67 21.28 -18.81 3.14
C PRO A 67 21.19 -19.39 4.55
N SER A 68 22.24 -19.25 5.38
CA SER A 68 22.23 -19.63 6.79
C SER A 68 21.35 -18.72 7.64
N TYR A 69 21.12 -17.47 7.21
CA TYR A 69 20.19 -16.58 7.89
C TYR A 69 18.76 -17.08 7.78
N LYS A 70 18.14 -17.40 8.91
CA LYS A 70 16.78 -17.98 9.01
C LYS A 70 15.73 -17.00 9.56
N GLY A 71 15.99 -15.70 9.48
CA GLY A 71 15.05 -14.69 9.91
C GLY A 71 13.69 -14.80 9.20
N LYS A 72 12.64 -14.61 9.97
CA LYS A 72 11.27 -14.61 9.46
C LYS A 72 10.88 -13.22 8.98
N GLN A 73 9.90 -13.18 8.06
CA GLN A 73 9.29 -11.94 7.59
C GLN A 73 7.82 -11.89 7.96
N TYR A 74 7.37 -10.71 8.35
CA TYR A 74 5.97 -10.44 8.64
C TYR A 74 5.32 -9.70 7.48
N PHE A 75 4.20 -10.20 6.98
CA PHE A 75 3.22 -9.42 6.22
C PHE A 75 1.85 -10.10 6.22
N TYR A 76 0.83 -9.32 6.03
CA TYR A 76 -0.55 -9.75 6.15
C TYR A 76 -1.36 -9.38 4.91
N MET A 77 -1.98 -10.41 4.31
CA MET A 77 -2.91 -10.27 3.17
C MET A 77 -4.16 -11.14 3.38
N TYR A 78 -4.82 -11.01 4.52
CA TYR A 78 -5.93 -11.90 4.96
C TYR A 78 -5.48 -13.35 5.17
N GLY A 79 -4.26 -13.58 5.64
CA GLY A 79 -3.69 -14.90 5.84
C GLY A 79 -2.47 -14.91 6.76
N ASP A 80 -1.50 -15.73 6.42
CA ASP A 80 -0.28 -15.91 7.21
C ASP A 80 0.44 -14.60 7.46
N LYS A 81 0.68 -14.32 8.74
CA LYS A 81 1.31 -13.08 9.20
C LYS A 81 2.82 -13.17 9.23
N THR A 82 3.37 -14.36 9.48
CA THR A 82 4.80 -14.60 9.59
C THR A 82 5.20 -15.79 8.74
N GLN A 83 6.22 -15.63 7.91
CA GLN A 83 6.64 -16.64 6.94
C GLN A 83 8.14 -16.62 6.70
N ASP A 84 8.66 -17.65 6.04
CA ASP A 84 10.02 -17.66 5.50
C ASP A 84 10.17 -16.63 4.37
N ARG A 85 11.42 -16.21 4.13
CA ARG A 85 11.75 -15.43 2.95
C ARG A 85 11.35 -16.18 1.69
N TYR A 86 10.96 -15.43 0.67
CA TYR A 86 10.60 -15.98 -0.63
C TYR A 86 11.77 -16.76 -1.27
N ASP A 87 12.98 -16.18 -1.22
CA ASP A 87 14.21 -16.82 -1.70
C ASP A 87 15.25 -16.85 -0.55
N PRO A 88 15.85 -18.02 -0.24
CA PRO A 88 16.85 -18.12 0.81
C PRO A 88 18.18 -17.41 0.45
N ASN A 89 18.47 -17.20 -0.84
CA ASN A 89 19.74 -16.63 -1.30
C ASN A 89 19.68 -15.12 -1.54
N PHE A 90 18.48 -14.55 -1.61
CA PHE A 90 18.27 -13.13 -1.88
C PHE A 90 17.26 -12.53 -0.95
N LEU A 91 17.44 -11.24 -0.66
CA LEU A 91 16.50 -10.44 0.07
C LEU A 91 16.13 -9.22 -0.76
N ASN A 92 14.82 -9.02 -0.98
CA ASN A 92 14.29 -7.92 -1.74
C ASN A 92 13.81 -6.81 -0.80
N GLU A 93 14.39 -5.63 -0.91
CA GLU A 93 14.00 -4.46 -0.13
C GLU A 93 12.65 -3.91 -0.59
N ARG A 94 12.34 -4.00 -1.90
CA ARG A 94 11.14 -3.40 -2.48
C ARG A 94 10.20 -4.44 -3.07
N GLU A 95 9.14 -4.68 -2.34
CA GLU A 95 8.00 -5.47 -2.82
C GLU A 95 6.73 -4.65 -2.63
N ASN A 96 5.79 -4.86 -3.51
CA ASN A 96 4.41 -4.43 -3.33
C ASN A 96 3.53 -5.67 -3.22
N PHE A 97 2.61 -5.66 -2.28
CA PHE A 97 1.68 -6.76 -2.06
C PHE A 97 0.31 -6.20 -1.71
N PHE A 98 -0.74 -6.81 -2.25
CA PHE A 98 -2.11 -6.43 -1.90
C PHE A 98 -3.12 -7.52 -2.21
N HIS A 99 -4.23 -7.48 -1.51
CA HIS A 99 -5.46 -8.18 -1.84
C HIS A 99 -6.62 -7.21 -1.69
N LYS A 100 -7.39 -7.02 -2.77
CA LYS A 100 -8.54 -6.10 -2.83
C LYS A 100 -9.80 -6.88 -3.23
N PRO A 101 -10.40 -7.63 -2.31
CA PRO A 101 -11.64 -8.34 -2.58
C PRO A 101 -12.81 -7.37 -2.74
N LEU A 102 -13.76 -7.79 -3.58
CA LEU A 102 -15.05 -7.13 -3.74
C LEU A 102 -16.14 -8.19 -3.72
N VAL A 103 -17.16 -7.96 -2.91
CA VAL A 103 -18.39 -8.77 -2.91
C VAL A 103 -19.57 -7.84 -3.05
N ASN A 104 -20.45 -8.09 -4.00
CA ASN A 104 -21.68 -7.34 -4.14
C ASN A 104 -22.87 -8.25 -4.40
N LEU A 105 -23.99 -7.89 -3.77
CA LEU A 105 -25.30 -8.47 -3.96
C LEU A 105 -26.18 -7.46 -4.67
N ASN A 106 -26.57 -7.78 -5.90
CA ASN A 106 -27.52 -6.99 -6.68
C ASN A 106 -28.92 -7.55 -6.49
N HIS A 107 -29.88 -6.67 -6.31
CA HIS A 107 -31.30 -7.00 -6.25
C HIS A 107 -32.06 -6.16 -7.26
N PHE A 108 -32.83 -6.82 -8.12
CA PHE A 108 -33.75 -6.22 -9.09
C PHE A 108 -35.16 -6.65 -8.75
N TYR A 109 -36.05 -5.69 -8.70
CA TYR A 109 -37.45 -5.95 -8.38
C TYR A 109 -38.38 -5.13 -9.27
N ASP A 110 -39.11 -5.82 -10.17
CA ASP A 110 -40.21 -5.26 -10.93
C ASP A 110 -41.46 -5.26 -10.02
N ILE A 111 -41.71 -4.10 -9.38
CA ILE A 111 -42.80 -3.93 -8.42
C ILE A 111 -44.13 -4.08 -9.18
N ASN A 112 -44.25 -3.38 -10.31
CA ASN A 112 -45.32 -3.49 -11.30
C ASN A 112 -44.74 -3.11 -12.67
N ASP A 113 -45.62 -2.91 -13.68
CA ASP A 113 -45.21 -2.59 -15.06
C ASP A 113 -44.52 -1.22 -15.17
N ASP A 114 -44.83 -0.27 -14.26
CA ASP A 114 -44.34 1.10 -14.28
C ASP A 114 -43.22 1.35 -13.26
N MET A 115 -42.98 0.42 -12.31
CA MET A 115 -42.03 0.67 -11.20
C MET A 115 -40.99 -0.44 -11.08
N ARG A 116 -39.72 -0.08 -11.12
CA ARG A 116 -38.55 -0.97 -10.98
C ARG A 116 -37.60 -0.47 -9.92
N LEU A 117 -37.29 -1.33 -8.95
CA LEU A 117 -36.30 -1.10 -7.94
C LEU A 117 -35.01 -1.85 -8.31
N SER A 118 -33.86 -1.17 -8.26
CA SER A 118 -32.54 -1.80 -8.35
C SER A 118 -31.69 -1.38 -7.16
N SER A 119 -31.15 -2.37 -6.46
CA SER A 119 -30.31 -2.13 -5.28
C SER A 119 -29.02 -2.94 -5.36
N VAL A 120 -27.93 -2.38 -4.86
CA VAL A 120 -26.64 -3.03 -4.73
C VAL A 120 -26.13 -2.81 -3.31
N ALA A 121 -25.99 -3.91 -2.58
CA ALA A 121 -25.23 -3.92 -1.33
C ALA A 121 -23.85 -4.48 -1.61
N TYR A 122 -22.78 -3.83 -1.12
CA TYR A 122 -21.42 -4.28 -1.39
C TYR A 122 -20.49 -4.14 -0.19
N TRP A 123 -19.48 -5.00 -0.20
CA TRP A 123 -18.29 -4.89 0.60
C TRP A 123 -17.07 -4.85 -0.32
N SER A 124 -16.21 -3.85 -0.11
CA SER A 124 -14.92 -3.74 -0.78
C SER A 124 -13.82 -3.72 0.28
N GLY A 125 -13.03 -4.75 0.31
CA GLY A 125 -11.87 -4.87 1.19
C GLY A 125 -10.60 -4.36 0.52
N GLY A 126 -9.60 -4.08 1.33
CA GLY A 126 -8.25 -3.80 0.88
C GLY A 126 -7.26 -4.12 1.99
N SER A 127 -6.26 -4.94 1.69
CA SER A 127 -5.14 -5.16 2.58
C SER A 127 -3.87 -5.28 1.75
N GLY A 128 -2.85 -4.52 2.10
CA GLY A 128 -1.58 -4.57 1.41
C GLY A 128 -0.64 -3.46 1.81
N GLY A 129 0.50 -3.41 1.12
CA GLY A 129 1.50 -2.42 1.40
C GLY A 129 2.70 -2.49 0.46
N GLY A 130 3.63 -1.60 0.73
CA GLY A 130 4.95 -1.56 0.09
C GLY A 130 6.05 -1.72 1.14
N THR A 131 7.07 -2.48 0.79
CA THR A 131 8.20 -2.71 1.69
C THR A 131 9.29 -1.67 1.53
N GLY A 132 10.26 -1.66 2.40
CA GLY A 132 11.44 -0.81 2.36
C GLY A 132 12.27 -0.96 3.62
N THR A 133 13.42 -0.32 3.63
CA THR A 133 14.26 -0.20 4.82
C THR A 133 13.72 0.86 5.79
N TYR A 134 14.11 0.74 7.05
CA TYR A 134 13.92 1.72 8.10
C TYR A 134 15.10 1.68 9.08
N GLY A 135 15.54 2.85 9.55
CA GLY A 135 16.79 2.95 10.29
C GLY A 135 18.01 3.00 9.36
N SER A 136 19.17 2.63 9.89
CA SER A 136 20.43 2.63 9.17
C SER A 136 20.71 1.22 8.63
N VAL A 137 20.79 1.07 7.32
CA VAL A 137 21.05 -0.22 6.66
C VAL A 137 22.28 -0.13 5.79
N SER A 138 23.16 -1.10 5.92
CA SER A 138 24.45 -1.21 5.25
C SER A 138 24.32 -1.34 3.73
N ARG A 139 25.28 -0.76 3.00
CA ARG A 139 25.36 -0.80 1.54
C ARG A 139 26.75 -1.18 1.09
N THR A 140 26.86 -1.75 -0.09
CA THR A 140 28.12 -2.13 -0.71
C THR A 140 28.12 -1.78 -2.20
N PRO A 141 29.30 -1.63 -2.87
CA PRO A 141 29.35 -1.55 -4.32
C PRO A 141 28.66 -2.74 -4.98
N ALA A 142 27.88 -2.50 -6.04
CA ALA A 142 27.26 -3.57 -6.83
C ALA A 142 28.27 -4.36 -7.66
N ILE A 143 29.45 -3.80 -7.86
CA ILE A 143 30.56 -4.38 -8.62
C ILE A 143 31.77 -4.45 -7.70
N GLU A 144 32.30 -5.65 -7.50
CA GLU A 144 33.44 -5.91 -6.62
C GLU A 144 34.67 -5.10 -7.06
N GLY A 145 35.37 -4.50 -6.09
CA GLY A 145 36.55 -3.70 -6.31
C GLY A 145 36.30 -2.25 -6.72
N ASN A 146 35.07 -1.86 -6.99
CA ASN A 146 34.76 -0.46 -7.28
C ASN A 146 34.41 0.33 -5.99
N PRO A 147 34.90 1.56 -5.88
CA PRO A 147 34.50 2.41 -4.75
C PRO A 147 33.01 2.73 -4.84
N TRP A 148 32.38 2.81 -3.66
CA TRP A 148 30.97 3.20 -3.58
C TRP A 148 30.86 4.74 -3.55
N TYR A 149 30.06 5.27 -4.49
CA TYR A 149 29.65 6.68 -4.52
C TYR A 149 28.14 6.77 -4.70
N ALA A 150 27.55 7.92 -4.40
CA ALA A 150 26.12 8.14 -4.59
C ALA A 150 25.64 7.95 -6.04
N SER A 151 26.52 8.08 -7.00
CA SER A 151 26.30 7.92 -8.45
C SER A 151 26.75 6.58 -9.03
N SER A 152 27.46 5.75 -8.26
CA SER A 152 27.90 4.41 -8.69
C SER A 152 26.84 3.35 -8.39
N PRO A 153 26.78 2.26 -9.16
CA PRO A 153 25.93 1.12 -8.80
C PRO A 153 26.31 0.58 -7.43
N TRP A 154 25.32 0.48 -6.57
CA TRP A 154 25.45 -0.07 -5.23
C TRP A 154 24.29 -1.04 -4.95
N THR A 155 24.44 -1.84 -3.92
CA THR A 155 23.38 -2.74 -3.45
C THR A 155 23.38 -2.77 -1.92
N TRP A 156 22.34 -3.35 -1.34
CA TRP A 156 22.27 -3.58 0.10
C TRP A 156 23.30 -4.63 0.53
N ASP A 157 23.95 -4.41 1.66
CA ASP A 157 24.81 -5.41 2.31
C ASP A 157 24.06 -6.05 3.47
N TRP A 158 23.18 -7.00 3.11
CA TRP A 158 22.38 -7.69 4.11
C TRP A 158 23.21 -8.48 5.10
N ASN A 159 24.32 -9.07 4.65
CA ASN A 159 25.19 -9.87 5.52
C ASN A 159 25.89 -9.02 6.57
N ALA A 160 26.40 -7.85 6.18
CA ALA A 160 26.97 -6.91 7.12
C ALA A 160 25.92 -6.39 8.12
N GLU A 161 24.73 -6.04 7.64
CA GLU A 161 23.63 -5.59 8.51
C GLU A 161 23.21 -6.66 9.52
N ILE A 162 23.01 -7.91 9.04
CA ILE A 162 22.64 -9.03 9.89
C ILE A 162 23.72 -9.31 10.95
N ALA A 163 24.99 -9.30 10.55
CA ALA A 163 26.12 -9.49 11.48
C ALA A 163 26.16 -8.38 12.54
N GLN A 164 25.98 -7.13 12.12
CA GLN A 164 25.95 -5.98 13.03
C GLN A 164 24.79 -6.11 14.02
N ASN A 165 23.59 -6.32 13.55
CA ASN A 165 22.39 -6.43 14.39
C ASN A 165 22.48 -7.60 15.37
N SER A 166 22.99 -8.75 14.91
CA SER A 166 23.11 -9.97 15.75
C SER A 166 24.16 -9.88 16.86
N ALA A 167 24.98 -8.83 16.85
CA ALA A 167 26.03 -8.60 17.85
C ALA A 167 25.79 -7.32 18.68
N ASN A 168 24.72 -6.60 18.41
CA ASN A 168 24.48 -5.26 18.99
C ASN A 168 23.63 -5.34 20.24
N VAL A 169 24.25 -5.58 21.40
CA VAL A 169 23.57 -5.48 22.71
C VAL A 169 23.54 -4.02 23.14
N ASP A 170 22.36 -3.48 23.39
CA ASP A 170 22.13 -2.13 23.89
C ASP A 170 21.56 -2.20 25.31
N SER A 171 22.42 -1.99 26.30
CA SER A 171 22.06 -2.10 27.72
C SER A 171 21.06 -1.04 28.20
N ALA A 172 20.77 0.00 27.42
CA ALA A 172 19.67 0.93 27.70
C ALA A 172 18.29 0.26 27.57
N PHE A 173 18.19 -0.82 26.78
CA PHE A 173 16.94 -1.54 26.52
C PHE A 173 16.98 -3.02 26.89
N SER A 174 18.14 -3.66 26.81
CA SER A 174 18.31 -5.07 27.19
C SER A 174 19.79 -5.41 27.36
N ASP A 175 20.12 -6.18 28.40
CA ASP A 175 21.47 -6.69 28.63
C ASP A 175 21.77 -7.99 27.86
N THR A 176 20.75 -8.61 27.26
CA THR A 176 20.86 -9.97 26.67
C THR A 176 20.32 -10.08 25.26
N GLU A 177 19.46 -9.18 24.82
CA GLU A 177 18.86 -9.19 23.49
C GLU A 177 19.57 -8.21 22.55
N ASN A 178 19.68 -8.57 21.28
CA ASN A 178 20.34 -7.77 20.27
C ASN A 178 19.36 -6.77 19.64
N ARG A 179 19.76 -5.49 19.60
CA ARG A 179 19.00 -4.42 18.99
C ARG A 179 19.35 -4.29 17.51
N SER A 180 18.35 -4.32 16.64
CA SER A 180 18.49 -3.92 15.24
C SER A 180 18.64 -2.40 15.13
N THR A 181 19.61 -1.94 14.32
CA THR A 181 19.79 -0.51 13.95
C THR A 181 19.12 -0.22 12.61
N GLY A 182 19.04 -1.21 11.74
CA GLY A 182 18.32 -1.19 10.49
C GLY A 182 17.43 -2.42 10.35
N ILE A 183 16.25 -2.22 9.77
CA ILE A 183 15.23 -3.25 9.60
C ILE A 183 14.57 -3.14 8.23
N LEU A 184 13.86 -4.18 7.82
CA LEU A 184 12.83 -4.05 6.79
C LEU A 184 11.46 -3.76 7.41
N ARG A 185 10.71 -2.92 6.75
CA ARG A 185 9.36 -2.51 7.18
C ARG A 185 8.33 -2.68 6.06
N ASN A 186 7.07 -2.81 6.42
CA ASN A 186 5.92 -2.64 5.55
C ASN A 186 5.29 -1.27 5.80
N SER A 187 5.01 -0.48 4.77
CA SER A 187 4.02 0.60 4.85
C SER A 187 2.70 0.03 4.39
N ILE A 188 1.74 -0.01 5.28
CA ILE A 188 0.47 -0.70 5.07
C ILE A 188 -0.68 0.26 4.80
N ASN A 189 -1.59 -0.22 3.96
CA ASN A 189 -2.90 0.36 3.75
C ASN A 189 -3.92 -0.76 3.90
N ARG A 190 -4.82 -0.64 4.86
CA ARG A 190 -5.95 -1.55 5.06
C ARG A 190 -7.24 -0.75 5.01
N GLN A 191 -8.25 -1.29 4.35
CA GLN A 191 -9.57 -0.65 4.31
C GLN A 191 -10.68 -1.69 4.23
N ASN A 192 -11.82 -1.30 4.78
CA ASN A 192 -13.09 -1.99 4.57
C ASN A 192 -14.13 -0.93 4.26
N THR A 193 -14.80 -1.09 3.12
CA THR A 193 -15.88 -0.22 2.68
C THR A 193 -17.14 -1.03 2.54
N TYR A 194 -18.21 -0.58 3.15
CA TYR A 194 -19.56 -1.12 2.99
C TYR A 194 -20.44 -0.07 2.34
N GLY A 195 -21.30 -0.47 1.44
CA GLY A 195 -22.20 0.47 0.80
C GLY A 195 -23.49 -0.18 0.35
N LEU A 196 -24.50 0.68 0.22
CA LEU A 196 -25.82 0.37 -0.32
C LEU A 196 -26.20 1.49 -1.28
N ILE A 197 -26.46 1.11 -2.54
CA ILE A 197 -27.01 2.00 -3.55
C ILE A 197 -28.37 1.43 -3.92
N SER A 198 -29.42 2.25 -3.91
CA SER A 198 -30.76 1.84 -4.31
C SER A 198 -31.39 2.91 -5.19
N LYS A 199 -32.03 2.46 -6.28
CA LYS A 199 -32.69 3.32 -7.26
C LYS A 199 -34.06 2.77 -7.58
N LEU A 200 -35.07 3.62 -7.52
CA LEU A 200 -36.42 3.37 -7.99
C LEU A 200 -36.64 4.16 -9.27
N ASN A 201 -36.91 3.47 -10.36
CA ASN A 201 -37.41 4.05 -11.61
C ASN A 201 -38.92 3.94 -11.60
N TYR A 202 -39.61 5.02 -11.99
CA TYR A 202 -41.04 5.11 -12.04
C TYR A 202 -41.50 5.82 -13.35
N ASP A 203 -42.12 5.07 -14.23
CA ASP A 203 -42.75 5.55 -15.44
C ASP A 203 -44.15 6.10 -15.03
N VAL A 204 -44.18 7.42 -14.77
CA VAL A 204 -45.40 8.09 -14.26
C VAL A 204 -46.49 8.18 -15.35
N SER A 205 -46.04 8.38 -16.59
CA SER A 205 -46.85 8.35 -17.82
C SER A 205 -45.98 7.98 -19.00
N ASP A 206 -46.54 7.87 -20.19
CA ASP A 206 -45.79 7.62 -21.43
C ASP A 206 -44.75 8.69 -21.71
N GLU A 207 -44.96 9.93 -21.17
CA GLU A 207 -44.06 11.06 -21.37
C GLU A 207 -43.16 11.37 -20.17
N LEU A 208 -43.48 10.92 -18.94
CA LEU A 208 -42.79 11.30 -17.71
C LEU A 208 -42.18 10.09 -16.99
N GLU A 209 -40.85 10.07 -16.97
CA GLU A 209 -40.05 9.11 -16.20
C GLU A 209 -39.41 9.83 -15.00
N LEU A 210 -39.52 9.24 -13.82
CA LEU A 210 -38.84 9.69 -12.60
C LEU A 210 -37.86 8.62 -12.10
N GLN A 211 -36.74 9.07 -11.56
CA GLN A 211 -35.81 8.19 -10.85
C GLN A 211 -35.45 8.82 -9.51
N VAL A 212 -35.62 8.05 -8.44
CA VAL A 212 -35.20 8.40 -7.08
C VAL A 212 -34.11 7.44 -6.65
N GLY A 213 -33.06 7.96 -6.04
CA GLY A 213 -31.96 7.12 -5.56
C GLY A 213 -31.36 7.57 -4.26
N ILE A 214 -30.82 6.58 -3.53
CA ILE A 214 -30.01 6.78 -2.35
C ILE A 214 -28.66 6.09 -2.52
N ASP A 215 -27.61 6.65 -1.93
CA ASP A 215 -26.26 6.11 -1.87
C ASP A 215 -25.76 6.29 -0.43
N TRP A 216 -25.52 5.19 0.26
CA TRP A 216 -24.92 5.16 1.59
C TRP A 216 -23.63 4.36 1.55
N ARG A 217 -22.58 4.89 2.19
CA ARG A 217 -21.27 4.21 2.32
C ARG A 217 -20.66 4.53 3.66
N THR A 218 -19.94 3.55 4.20
CA THR A 218 -19.01 3.77 5.30
C THR A 218 -17.69 3.07 4.99
N ALA A 219 -16.57 3.70 5.30
CA ALA A 219 -15.24 3.16 5.08
C ALA A 219 -14.36 3.36 6.30
N GLY A 220 -13.78 2.28 6.81
CA GLY A 220 -12.69 2.30 7.76
C GLY A 220 -11.35 2.10 7.03
N ILE A 221 -10.41 2.99 7.24
CA ILE A 221 -9.11 3.03 6.57
C ILE A 221 -8.01 3.11 7.61
N GLU A 222 -7.02 2.22 7.53
CA GLU A 222 -5.84 2.19 8.40
C GLU A 222 -4.59 2.41 7.56
N HIS A 223 -3.74 3.34 8.01
CA HIS A 223 -2.40 3.57 7.49
C HIS A 223 -1.40 3.42 8.62
N ALA A 224 -0.45 2.51 8.47
CA ALA A 224 0.58 2.28 9.47
C ALA A 224 1.89 1.80 8.82
N ARG A 225 2.89 1.66 9.65
CA ARG A 225 4.14 1.00 9.28
C ARG A 225 4.42 -0.12 10.25
N GLU A 226 4.79 -1.30 9.74
CA GLU A 226 5.06 -2.50 10.54
C GLU A 226 6.50 -2.96 10.36
N VAL A 227 7.08 -3.58 11.40
CA VAL A 227 8.34 -4.30 11.29
C VAL A 227 8.12 -5.55 10.44
N ARG A 228 8.86 -5.63 9.31
CA ARG A 228 8.81 -6.80 8.41
C ARG A 228 9.87 -7.84 8.72
N ASP A 229 11.12 -7.42 8.95
CA ASP A 229 12.28 -8.28 9.17
C ASP A 229 13.27 -7.52 10.05
N LEU A 230 13.70 -8.14 11.15
CA LEU A 230 14.62 -7.53 12.10
C LEU A 230 16.09 -7.61 11.66
N LEU A 231 16.38 -8.28 10.54
CA LEU A 231 17.73 -8.42 9.98
C LEU A 231 18.77 -8.84 11.02
N GLY A 232 18.45 -9.87 11.81
CA GLY A 232 19.39 -10.51 12.73
C GLY A 232 19.30 -10.09 14.20
N GLY A 233 18.65 -8.97 14.51
CA GLY A 233 18.38 -8.59 15.90
C GLY A 233 17.14 -9.26 16.48
N ASP A 234 16.96 -9.12 17.78
CA ASP A 234 15.80 -9.64 18.53
C ASP A 234 14.66 -8.59 18.58
N TYR A 235 15.00 -7.29 18.54
CA TYR A 235 14.07 -6.17 18.56
C TYR A 235 14.61 -4.95 17.83
N TYR A 236 13.72 -4.02 17.51
CA TYR A 236 14.04 -2.65 17.11
C TYR A 236 13.51 -1.67 18.17
N VAL A 237 14.07 -0.47 18.25
CA VAL A 237 13.55 0.59 19.13
C VAL A 237 12.95 1.71 18.28
N ASP A 238 11.64 1.88 18.39
CA ASP A 238 10.92 2.98 17.73
C ASP A 238 10.76 4.17 18.70
N PHE A 239 11.11 5.37 18.23
CA PHE A 239 11.00 6.64 18.96
C PHE A 239 9.91 7.55 18.38
N ALA A 240 9.13 7.08 17.42
CA ALA A 240 8.14 7.91 16.76
C ALA A 240 6.83 8.03 17.56
N ASP A 241 6.54 7.05 18.41
CA ASP A 241 5.36 7.08 19.28
C ASP A 241 5.56 8.10 20.42
N LYS A 242 4.86 9.23 20.37
CA LYS A 242 4.93 10.28 21.39
C LYS A 242 4.38 9.83 22.75
N ASN A 243 3.66 8.71 22.81
CA ASN A 243 3.21 8.10 24.07
C ASN A 243 4.33 7.28 24.74
N ALA A 244 5.45 7.04 24.05
CA ALA A 244 6.63 6.33 24.55
C ALA A 244 7.92 7.11 24.22
N PRO A 245 8.14 8.28 24.84
CA PRO A 245 9.22 9.22 24.48
C PRO A 245 10.62 8.62 24.71
N ASP A 246 10.75 7.67 25.63
CA ASP A 246 12.01 6.97 25.91
C ASP A 246 12.32 5.84 24.91
N GLY A 247 11.47 5.66 23.91
CA GLY A 247 11.56 4.61 22.92
C GLY A 247 10.80 3.33 23.32
N LYS A 248 10.26 2.66 22.34
CA LYS A 248 9.49 1.42 22.48
C LYS A 248 10.21 0.27 21.80
N LYS A 249 10.48 -0.81 22.56
CA LYS A 249 10.95 -2.09 21.97
C LYS A 249 9.83 -2.69 21.15
N VAL A 250 10.14 -3.06 19.90
CA VAL A 250 9.20 -3.62 18.93
C VAL A 250 9.79 -4.85 18.25
N GLY A 251 8.95 -5.82 17.95
CA GLY A 251 9.26 -7.05 17.26
C GLY A 251 8.59 -7.15 15.89
N LEU A 252 8.62 -8.33 15.28
CA LEU A 252 7.99 -8.61 13.99
C LEU A 252 6.49 -8.33 14.03
N GLY A 253 6.01 -7.51 13.10
CA GLY A 253 4.61 -7.15 12.96
C GLY A 253 4.15 -6.00 13.84
N ASP A 254 4.98 -5.54 14.77
CA ASP A 254 4.66 -4.39 15.59
C ASP A 254 4.66 -3.11 14.74
N ILE A 255 3.76 -2.19 15.12
CA ILE A 255 3.61 -0.91 14.43
C ILE A 255 4.68 0.06 14.90
N ILE A 256 5.28 0.78 13.93
CA ILE A 256 6.35 1.76 14.09
C ILE A 256 6.09 3.01 13.26
N ALA A 257 6.79 4.07 13.57
CA ALA A 257 6.86 5.32 12.79
C ALA A 257 5.56 6.13 12.72
N TYR A 258 4.43 5.52 12.40
CA TYR A 258 3.10 6.14 12.41
C TYR A 258 2.00 5.09 12.42
N HIS A 259 0.85 5.44 13.02
CA HIS A 259 -0.37 4.65 12.97
C HIS A 259 -1.57 5.59 13.00
N ASN A 260 -2.34 5.60 11.94
CA ASN A 260 -3.57 6.38 11.90
C ASN A 260 -4.71 5.60 11.28
N GLU A 261 -5.90 5.92 11.72
CA GLU A 261 -7.18 5.39 11.25
C GLU A 261 -8.08 6.54 10.80
N THR A 262 -8.79 6.34 9.73
CA THR A 262 -9.78 7.28 9.21
C THR A 262 -11.07 6.53 8.95
N THR A 263 -12.19 7.07 9.45
CA THR A 263 -13.52 6.64 9.04
C THR A 263 -14.12 7.69 8.12
N VAL A 264 -14.79 7.25 7.07
CA VAL A 264 -15.49 8.12 6.12
C VAL A 264 -16.93 7.60 6.02
N ASP A 265 -17.89 8.45 6.35
CA ASP A 265 -19.32 8.17 6.22
C ASP A 265 -19.92 9.07 5.15
N TRP A 266 -20.61 8.46 4.20
CA TRP A 266 -21.26 9.14 3.08
C TRP A 266 -22.72 8.77 3.04
N PHE A 267 -23.59 9.77 2.86
CA PHE A 267 -24.98 9.58 2.47
C PHE A 267 -25.36 10.58 1.38
N GLY A 268 -26.00 10.08 0.33
CA GLY A 268 -26.54 10.87 -0.77
C GLY A 268 -27.94 10.42 -1.14
N ALA A 269 -28.73 11.38 -1.62
CA ALA A 269 -30.04 11.13 -2.22
C ALA A 269 -30.23 12.02 -3.43
N PHE A 270 -30.92 11.53 -4.46
CA PHE A 270 -31.20 12.31 -5.66
C PHE A 270 -32.58 12.01 -6.23
N LEU A 271 -33.10 13.00 -6.95
CA LEU A 271 -34.28 12.89 -7.79
C LEU A 271 -33.93 13.37 -9.18
N GLN A 272 -34.33 12.59 -10.18
CA GLN A 272 -34.15 12.88 -11.59
C GLN A 272 -35.49 12.74 -12.29
N GLY A 273 -35.77 13.61 -13.25
CA GLY A 273 -36.95 13.56 -14.11
C GLY A 273 -36.60 13.73 -15.56
N LYS A 274 -37.25 12.97 -16.41
CA LYS A 274 -37.20 13.06 -17.86
C LYS A 274 -38.64 13.23 -18.36
N TYR A 275 -38.89 14.29 -19.14
CA TYR A 275 -40.16 14.52 -19.79
C TYR A 275 -39.97 14.55 -21.31
N GLU A 276 -40.69 13.68 -22.03
CA GLU A 276 -40.61 13.55 -23.47
C GLU A 276 -41.82 14.22 -24.14
N MET A 277 -41.55 14.98 -25.18
CA MET A 277 -42.51 15.59 -26.09
C MET A 277 -42.15 15.18 -27.51
N ASP A 278 -43.08 15.27 -28.45
CA ASP A 278 -42.92 14.82 -29.86
C ASP A 278 -41.56 15.14 -30.49
N LYS A 279 -40.97 16.29 -30.16
CA LYS A 279 -39.71 16.80 -30.78
C LYS A 279 -38.66 17.25 -29.78
N MET A 280 -38.90 17.10 -28.47
CA MET A 280 -38.02 17.62 -27.44
C MET A 280 -38.10 16.75 -26.19
N SER A 281 -36.95 16.47 -25.59
CA SER A 281 -36.87 15.87 -24.27
C SER A 281 -36.30 16.87 -23.27
N LEU A 282 -36.97 17.02 -22.14
CA LEU A 282 -36.49 17.79 -21.00
C LEU A 282 -35.94 16.87 -19.93
N TYR A 283 -34.78 17.19 -19.38
CA TYR A 283 -34.14 16.45 -18.33
C TYR A 283 -33.75 17.38 -17.18
N GLY A 284 -34.00 16.96 -15.96
CA GLY A 284 -33.61 17.66 -14.73
C GLY A 284 -33.22 16.73 -13.64
N MET A 285 -32.23 17.11 -12.85
CA MET A 285 -31.77 16.35 -11.68
C MET A 285 -31.45 17.29 -10.52
N GLY A 286 -31.80 16.90 -9.31
CA GLY A 286 -31.39 17.54 -8.06
C GLY A 286 -30.98 16.47 -7.04
N GLY A 287 -30.03 16.81 -6.19
CA GLY A 287 -29.57 15.88 -5.15
C GLY A 287 -28.94 16.59 -3.97
N ILE A 288 -28.79 15.86 -2.90
CA ILE A 288 -28.14 16.28 -1.67
C ILE A 288 -27.18 15.17 -1.22
N SER A 289 -26.06 15.55 -0.67
CA SER A 289 -25.14 14.59 -0.05
C SER A 289 -24.51 15.20 1.21
N THR A 290 -24.19 14.33 2.15
CA THR A 290 -23.40 14.65 3.33
C THR A 290 -22.22 13.67 3.44
N ILE A 291 -21.11 14.15 3.97
CA ILE A 291 -19.91 13.35 4.19
C ILE A 291 -19.31 13.74 5.53
N GLY A 292 -19.04 12.75 6.37
CA GLY A 292 -18.37 12.90 7.65
C GLY A 292 -17.02 12.19 7.64
N TYR A 293 -16.06 12.74 8.38
CA TYR A 293 -14.73 12.15 8.55
C TYR A 293 -14.38 12.09 10.04
N THR A 294 -13.84 10.96 10.45
CA THR A 294 -13.20 10.82 11.76
C THR A 294 -11.75 10.39 11.54
N TYR A 295 -10.82 11.09 12.15
CA TYR A 295 -9.40 10.77 12.09
C TYR A 295 -8.85 10.50 13.47
N LYS A 296 -8.05 9.46 13.62
CA LYS A 296 -7.39 9.07 14.85
C LYS A 296 -5.92 8.80 14.59
N ASP A 297 -5.05 9.53 15.27
CA ASP A 297 -3.60 9.31 15.30
C ASP A 297 -3.22 8.62 16.62
N HIS A 298 -2.76 7.36 16.51
CA HIS A 298 -2.39 6.56 17.69
C HIS A 298 -1.02 6.91 18.26
N PHE A 299 -0.19 7.66 17.52
CA PHE A 299 1.16 8.07 17.92
C PHE A 299 1.19 9.49 18.49
N SER A 300 0.07 10.18 18.45
CA SER A 300 -0.09 11.50 19.09
C SER A 300 -0.32 11.35 20.60
N VAL A 301 0.12 12.34 21.37
CA VAL A 301 -0.10 12.39 22.84
C VAL A 301 -1.57 12.67 23.15
N GLU A 302 -2.22 13.52 22.35
CA GLU A 302 -3.65 13.81 22.49
C GLU A 302 -4.44 12.76 21.71
N LYS A 303 -5.28 12.02 22.43
CA LYS A 303 -6.11 10.94 21.85
C LYS A 303 -7.55 11.43 21.61
N GLU A 304 -7.72 12.69 21.25
CA GLU A 304 -9.03 13.21 20.87
C GLU A 304 -9.41 12.78 19.45
N LEU A 305 -10.68 12.40 19.30
CA LEU A 305 -11.27 12.20 17.98
C LEU A 305 -11.60 13.59 17.41
N VAL A 306 -11.11 13.86 16.22
CA VAL A 306 -11.48 15.05 15.44
C VAL A 306 -12.47 14.59 14.38
N GLU A 307 -13.69 15.07 14.49
CA GLU A 307 -14.71 14.89 13.47
C GLU A 307 -14.76 16.16 12.61
N ALA A 308 -14.73 15.98 11.32
CA ALA A 308 -14.88 17.07 10.35
C ALA A 308 -16.11 16.81 9.48
N ASP A 309 -16.99 17.77 9.45
CA ASP A 309 -18.20 17.77 8.62
C ASP A 309 -17.90 18.33 7.20
#